data_61f0aaf03c7d804cb428a2add207fe56
#
_entry.id   61f0aaf03c7d804cb428a2add207fe56
#
_cell.length_a   1.000
_cell.length_b   1.000
_cell.length_c   1.000
_cell.angle_alpha   90.00
_cell.angle_beta   90.00
_cell.angle_gamma   90.00
#
_symmetry.space_group_name_H-M   'P 1'
#
loop_
_entity.id
_entity.type
_entity.pdbx_description
1 polymer ?
#
loop_
_entity_poly.entity_id
_entity_poly.type
_entity_poly.pdbx_seq_one_letter_code
_entity_poly.pdbx_strand_id
1 'polypeptide(L)'
;MLEVKNLSFAYKNNKEILNNISFGVEKGDFLAILGNNGAGKSTLLKCLNKILKVEKGSVILNSQDLIKMKTFEIAKKVALVGQNIPSLDISVRDMVMLGRKPHMKWKFTEEDDRIVEDAMARIGIDKDMHSSFISNISGGECQKVVLARALAQSPELLLLDEPTSSLDIKNQYIVLNLVKDLIKEKNIIGIVVIHDINLAMRYCNKALFLKDSQVYFSGNVEEINSHMIYDVYDVKSSIHEIKDQKIMLVD
;
A
#
# COMPACT_ATOMS: atom_id res chain seq x y z
N MET A 1 1.83 14.26 6.74
CA MET A 1 3.10 14.13 5.99
C MET A 1 3.87 12.91 6.47
N LEU A 2 4.36 12.09 5.55
CA LEU A 2 5.36 11.04 5.78
C LEU A 2 6.70 11.53 5.22
N GLU A 3 7.76 11.43 5.99
CA GLU A 3 9.11 11.78 5.58
C GLU A 3 10.07 10.63 5.90
N VAL A 4 10.72 10.09 4.87
CA VAL A 4 11.74 9.05 4.99
C VAL A 4 13.08 9.68 4.71
N LYS A 5 14.06 9.51 5.63
CA LYS A 5 15.40 10.11 5.52
C LYS A 5 16.47 9.05 5.69
N ASN A 6 17.33 8.93 4.69
CA ASN A 6 18.55 8.12 4.69
C ASN A 6 18.33 6.68 5.17
N LEU A 7 17.16 6.09 4.84
CA LEU A 7 16.80 4.76 5.25
C LEU A 7 17.64 3.73 4.50
N SER A 8 18.37 2.91 5.24
CA SER A 8 19.14 1.78 4.70
C SER A 8 18.76 0.49 5.41
N PHE A 9 18.75 -0.60 4.64
CA PHE A 9 18.42 -1.92 5.17
C PHE A 9 19.18 -3.02 4.42
N ALA A 10 19.73 -3.96 5.18
CA ALA A 10 20.32 -5.20 4.70
C ALA A 10 19.73 -6.41 5.45
N TYR A 11 19.55 -7.53 4.74
CA TYR A 11 19.28 -8.81 5.41
C TYR A 11 20.57 -9.37 6.04
N LYS A 12 20.42 -10.38 6.90
CA LYS A 12 21.55 -11.01 7.64
C LYS A 12 22.73 -11.44 6.77
N ASN A 13 22.55 -11.54 5.45
CA ASN A 13 23.60 -11.94 4.50
C ASN A 13 24.45 -10.74 4.01
N ASN A 14 24.38 -9.59 4.67
CA ASN A 14 25.05 -8.34 4.30
C ASN A 14 24.76 -7.82 2.87
N LYS A 15 23.75 -8.36 2.19
CA LYS A 15 23.29 -7.78 0.93
C LYS A 15 22.42 -6.57 1.23
N GLU A 16 22.92 -5.39 0.92
CA GLU A 16 22.19 -4.14 1.03
C GLU A 16 21.05 -4.13 0.00
N ILE A 17 19.81 -4.02 0.49
CA ILE A 17 18.60 -4.02 -0.34
C ILE A 17 18.04 -2.61 -0.50
N LEU A 18 18.24 -1.78 0.53
CA LEU A 18 17.89 -0.35 0.50
C LEU A 18 19.10 0.44 0.96
N ASN A 19 19.51 1.42 0.16
CA ASN A 19 20.67 2.25 0.41
C ASN A 19 20.29 3.73 0.32
N ASN A 20 20.31 4.41 1.47
CA ASN A 20 20.11 5.86 1.56
C ASN A 20 18.78 6.34 0.93
N ILE A 21 17.70 5.61 1.14
CA ILE A 21 16.38 5.94 0.61
C ILE A 21 15.82 7.17 1.32
N SER A 22 15.47 8.21 0.54
CA SER A 22 14.88 9.45 1.06
C SER A 22 13.78 9.92 0.13
N PHE A 23 12.59 10.19 0.68
CA PHE A 23 11.42 10.74 -0.03
C PHE A 23 10.39 11.29 0.96
N GLY A 24 9.44 12.09 0.43
CA GLY A 24 8.34 12.65 1.19
C GLY A 24 6.99 12.42 0.51
N VAL A 25 5.92 12.25 1.31
CA VAL A 25 4.53 12.06 0.85
C VAL A 25 3.59 12.83 1.75
N GLU A 26 2.69 13.60 1.17
CA GLU A 26 1.71 14.40 1.90
C GLU A 26 0.41 13.61 2.16
N LYS A 27 -0.43 14.11 3.06
CA LYS A 27 -1.79 13.59 3.25
C LYS A 27 -2.59 13.79 1.97
N GLY A 28 -3.37 12.78 1.61
CA GLY A 28 -4.14 12.76 0.36
C GLY A 28 -3.34 12.29 -0.86
N ASP A 29 -2.00 12.14 -0.74
CA ASP A 29 -1.21 11.56 -1.81
C ASP A 29 -1.36 10.04 -1.89
N PHE A 30 -1.35 9.55 -3.11
CA PHE A 30 -1.25 8.13 -3.45
C PHE A 30 0.04 7.89 -4.23
N LEU A 31 1.06 7.36 -3.55
CA LEU A 31 2.39 7.11 -4.09
C LEU A 31 2.49 5.70 -4.67
N ALA A 32 2.87 5.59 -5.95
CA ALA A 32 3.28 4.32 -6.55
C ALA A 32 4.78 4.06 -6.32
N ILE A 33 5.16 2.90 -5.78
CA ILE A 33 6.53 2.41 -5.77
C ILE A 33 6.72 1.50 -6.98
N LEU A 34 7.62 1.89 -7.87
CA LEU A 34 7.93 1.27 -9.15
C LEU A 34 9.40 0.80 -9.19
N GLY A 35 9.73 -0.15 -10.06
CA GLY A 35 11.08 -0.68 -10.24
C GLY A 35 11.08 -2.17 -10.51
N ASN A 36 12.22 -2.71 -10.94
CA ASN A 36 12.41 -4.11 -11.27
C ASN A 36 12.15 -5.06 -10.08
N ASN A 37 11.95 -6.33 -10.38
CA ASN A 37 11.89 -7.36 -9.35
C ASN A 37 13.23 -7.41 -8.58
N GLY A 38 13.14 -7.45 -7.25
CA GLY A 38 14.31 -7.41 -6.39
C GLY A 38 14.87 -6.02 -6.08
N ALA A 39 14.29 -4.92 -6.62
CA ALA A 39 14.71 -3.54 -6.33
C ALA A 39 14.45 -3.07 -4.87
N GLY A 40 13.81 -3.91 -4.04
CA GLY A 40 13.57 -3.57 -2.63
C GLY A 40 12.18 -3.01 -2.32
N LYS A 41 11.23 -3.00 -3.26
CA LYS A 41 9.89 -2.40 -3.10
C LYS A 41 9.13 -2.93 -1.86
N SER A 42 8.89 -4.23 -1.77
CA SER A 42 8.21 -4.85 -0.62
C SER A 42 9.04 -4.77 0.66
N THR A 43 10.37 -4.75 0.53
CA THR A 43 11.28 -4.54 1.67
C THR A 43 11.08 -3.13 2.23
N LEU A 44 10.95 -2.12 1.37
CA LEU A 44 10.67 -0.75 1.79
C LEU A 44 9.35 -0.67 2.56
N LEU A 45 8.25 -1.25 2.03
CA LEU A 45 6.96 -1.29 2.76
C LEU A 45 7.09 -1.95 4.14
N LYS A 46 7.83 -3.06 4.23
CA LYS A 46 8.06 -3.76 5.50
C LYS A 46 8.91 -2.94 6.48
N CYS A 47 9.84 -2.12 5.99
CA CYS A 47 10.58 -1.16 6.80
C CYS A 47 9.69 -0.03 7.30
N LEU A 48 8.83 0.55 6.45
CA LEU A 48 7.89 1.61 6.82
C LEU A 48 6.89 1.16 7.91
N ASN A 49 6.47 -0.11 7.88
CA ASN A 49 5.59 -0.70 8.90
C ASN A 49 6.35 -1.33 10.08
N LYS A 50 7.69 -1.16 10.13
CA LYS A 50 8.55 -1.74 11.17
C LYS A 50 8.41 -3.27 11.35
N ILE A 51 7.96 -4.00 10.33
CA ILE A 51 8.07 -5.46 10.27
C ILE A 51 9.54 -5.86 10.17
N LEU A 52 10.30 -5.10 9.38
CA LEU A 52 11.76 -5.20 9.32
C LEU A 52 12.38 -4.09 10.19
N LYS A 53 13.35 -4.47 11.01
CA LYS A 53 14.04 -3.52 11.88
C LYS A 53 15.04 -2.71 11.06
N VAL A 54 14.79 -1.42 10.96
CA VAL A 54 15.70 -0.45 10.31
C VAL A 54 16.76 -0.01 11.33
N GLU A 55 18.02 -0.04 10.93
CA GLU A 55 19.14 0.36 11.78
C GLU A 55 19.66 1.77 11.47
N LYS A 56 19.48 2.23 10.24
CA LYS A 56 19.93 3.55 9.79
C LYS A 56 18.78 4.32 9.12
N GLY A 57 18.73 5.60 9.39
CA GLY A 57 17.72 6.52 8.86
C GLY A 57 16.55 6.76 9.81
N SER A 58 15.53 7.44 9.32
CA SER A 58 14.29 7.73 10.06
C SER A 58 13.05 7.63 9.16
N VAL A 59 11.93 7.30 9.77
CA VAL A 59 10.60 7.27 9.15
C VAL A 59 9.67 8.09 10.02
N ILE A 60 9.39 9.32 9.59
CA ILE A 60 8.62 10.30 10.37
C ILE A 60 7.22 10.40 9.79
N LEU A 61 6.21 10.02 10.55
CA LEU A 61 4.80 10.18 10.20
C LEU A 61 4.17 11.20 11.15
N ASN A 62 3.67 12.32 10.60
CA ASN A 62 3.06 13.41 11.37
C ASN A 62 3.88 13.80 12.60
N SER A 63 5.17 14.10 12.39
CA SER A 63 6.18 14.48 13.42
C SER A 63 6.55 13.39 14.42
N GLN A 64 6.14 12.13 14.21
CA GLN A 64 6.48 10.99 15.07
C GLN A 64 7.40 10.02 14.32
N ASP A 65 8.54 9.69 14.91
CA ASP A 65 9.48 8.72 14.34
C ASP A 65 9.00 7.28 14.58
N LEU A 66 8.47 6.65 13.54
CA LEU A 66 7.95 5.28 13.61
C LEU A 66 9.01 4.26 14.04
N ILE A 67 10.30 4.49 13.72
CA ILE A 67 11.37 3.57 14.09
C ILE A 67 11.51 3.49 15.63
N LYS A 68 11.27 4.61 16.33
CA LYS A 68 11.36 4.71 17.79
C LYS A 68 10.09 4.26 18.52
N MET A 69 8.94 4.19 17.83
CA MET A 69 7.67 3.80 18.42
C MET A 69 7.61 2.29 18.70
N LYS A 70 6.78 1.88 19.67
CA LYS A 70 6.45 0.47 19.89
C LYS A 70 5.59 -0.06 18.75
N THR A 71 5.76 -1.33 18.37
CA THR A 71 5.01 -1.97 17.26
C THR A 71 3.48 -1.82 17.41
N PHE A 72 2.97 -1.92 18.62
CA PHE A 72 1.56 -1.75 18.93
C PHE A 72 1.04 -0.33 18.61
N GLU A 73 1.85 0.70 18.84
CA GLU A 73 1.49 2.09 18.52
C GLU A 73 1.53 2.33 17.01
N ILE A 74 2.50 1.72 16.31
CA ILE A 74 2.57 1.78 14.85
C ILE A 74 1.34 1.10 14.25
N ALA A 75 0.92 -0.05 14.78
CA ALA A 75 -0.26 -0.77 14.31
C ALA A 75 -1.57 0.04 14.44
N LYS A 76 -1.61 1.13 15.19
CA LYS A 76 -2.76 2.07 15.22
C LYS A 76 -2.72 3.10 14.09
N LYS A 77 -1.56 3.31 13.47
CA LYS A 77 -1.32 4.38 12.51
C LYS A 77 -1.05 3.88 11.08
N VAL A 78 -0.48 2.70 10.96
CA VAL A 78 -0.02 2.14 9.70
C VAL A 78 -0.72 0.81 9.45
N ALA A 79 -1.52 0.75 8.41
CA ALA A 79 -2.11 -0.50 7.92
C ALA A 79 -1.30 -1.04 6.73
N LEU A 80 -1.12 -2.36 6.69
CA LEU A 80 -0.48 -3.06 5.57
C LEU A 80 -1.43 -4.11 4.99
N VAL A 81 -1.69 -3.98 3.71
CA VAL A 81 -2.30 -5.02 2.87
C VAL A 81 -1.17 -5.73 2.14
N GLY A 82 -0.90 -6.97 2.53
CA GLY A 82 0.16 -7.78 1.92
C GLY A 82 -0.34 -8.49 0.67
N GLN A 83 0.61 -8.99 -0.14
CA GLN A 83 0.35 -9.74 -1.36
C GLN A 83 -0.40 -11.06 -1.09
N ASN A 84 -0.05 -11.75 -0.01
CA ASN A 84 -0.66 -13.01 0.35
C ASN A 84 -1.80 -12.80 1.35
N ILE A 85 -2.97 -13.28 1.01
CA ILE A 85 -4.13 -13.30 1.89
C ILE A 85 -4.07 -14.58 2.71
N PRO A 86 -4.05 -14.49 4.06
CA PRO A 86 -4.02 -15.70 4.87
C PRO A 86 -5.32 -16.49 4.68
N SER A 87 -5.19 -17.78 4.38
CA SER A 87 -6.32 -18.71 4.41
C SER A 87 -6.64 -19.00 5.88
N LEU A 88 -7.62 -18.30 6.42
CA LEU A 88 -8.09 -18.47 7.79
C LEU A 88 -9.54 -18.97 7.74
N ASP A 89 -9.87 -19.91 8.62
CA ASP A 89 -11.23 -20.42 8.79
C ASP A 89 -12.02 -19.53 9.75
N ILE A 90 -12.22 -18.29 9.36
CA ILE A 90 -12.98 -17.28 10.10
C ILE A 90 -13.95 -16.56 9.18
N SER A 91 -14.99 -15.94 9.75
CA SER A 91 -15.96 -15.17 8.98
C SER A 91 -15.36 -13.90 8.38
N VAL A 92 -16.00 -13.39 7.32
CA VAL A 92 -15.68 -12.10 6.71
C VAL A 92 -15.69 -11.00 7.77
N ARG A 93 -16.75 -10.96 8.60
CA ARG A 93 -16.89 -9.96 9.67
C ARG A 93 -15.76 -10.07 10.70
N ASP A 94 -15.40 -11.29 11.12
CA ASP A 94 -14.32 -11.49 12.09
C ASP A 94 -12.96 -11.08 11.50
N MET A 95 -12.71 -11.37 10.21
CA MET A 95 -11.52 -10.92 9.52
C MET A 95 -11.39 -9.39 9.56
N VAL A 96 -12.49 -8.66 9.30
CA VAL A 96 -12.48 -7.18 9.35
C VAL A 96 -12.31 -6.70 10.79
N MET A 97 -12.96 -7.38 11.78
CA MET A 97 -12.80 -7.06 13.20
C MET A 97 -11.34 -7.18 13.68
N LEU A 98 -10.52 -8.05 13.09
CA LEU A 98 -9.08 -8.09 13.41
C LEU A 98 -8.38 -6.76 13.16
N GLY A 99 -8.90 -5.90 12.27
CA GLY A 99 -8.41 -4.54 12.08
C GLY A 99 -8.51 -3.67 13.34
N ARG A 100 -9.46 -3.97 14.24
CA ARG A 100 -9.62 -3.25 15.50
C ARG A 100 -8.70 -3.73 16.62
N LYS A 101 -8.02 -4.88 16.44
CA LYS A 101 -7.14 -5.47 17.47
C LYS A 101 -6.11 -4.48 18.06
N PRO A 102 -5.46 -3.58 17.30
CA PRO A 102 -4.56 -2.57 17.87
C PRO A 102 -5.23 -1.56 18.80
N HIS A 103 -6.55 -1.39 18.70
CA HIS A 103 -7.33 -0.46 19.52
C HIS A 103 -7.98 -1.13 20.74
N MET A 104 -8.08 -2.45 20.72
CA MET A 104 -8.70 -3.25 21.78
C MET A 104 -7.90 -3.15 23.10
N LYS A 105 -8.59 -2.89 24.21
CA LYS A 105 -8.03 -2.95 25.57
C LYS A 105 -8.21 -4.36 26.16
N TRP A 106 -9.44 -4.72 26.49
CA TRP A 106 -9.79 -6.01 27.07
C TRP A 106 -10.71 -6.82 26.16
N LYS A 107 -11.66 -6.17 25.51
CA LYS A 107 -12.63 -6.73 24.57
C LYS A 107 -12.96 -5.68 23.51
N PHE A 108 -13.54 -6.12 22.41
CA PHE A 108 -14.15 -5.23 21.43
C PHE A 108 -15.36 -4.51 22.02
N THR A 109 -15.61 -3.31 21.54
CA THR A 109 -16.67 -2.42 21.99
C THR A 109 -17.73 -2.25 20.90
N GLU A 110 -18.90 -1.69 21.23
CA GLU A 110 -19.92 -1.32 20.24
C GLU A 110 -19.38 -0.32 19.20
N GLU A 111 -18.42 0.53 19.58
CA GLU A 111 -17.76 1.45 18.64
C GLU A 111 -16.90 0.70 17.64
N ASP A 112 -16.20 -0.35 18.06
CA ASP A 112 -15.44 -1.21 17.14
C ASP A 112 -16.38 -1.93 16.15
N ASP A 113 -17.55 -2.36 16.60
CA ASP A 113 -18.57 -2.96 15.73
C ASP A 113 -19.06 -1.94 14.68
N ARG A 114 -19.36 -0.69 15.07
CA ARG A 114 -19.77 0.35 14.13
C ARG A 114 -18.69 0.67 13.10
N ILE A 115 -17.42 0.74 13.52
CA ILE A 115 -16.29 0.97 12.60
C ILE A 115 -16.14 -0.17 11.60
N VAL A 116 -16.33 -1.41 12.04
CA VAL A 116 -16.28 -2.60 11.18
C VAL A 116 -17.40 -2.59 10.16
N GLU A 117 -18.65 -2.32 10.59
CA GLU A 117 -19.80 -2.21 9.69
C GLU A 117 -19.61 -1.06 8.66
N ASP A 118 -19.13 0.12 9.10
CA ASP A 118 -18.82 1.24 8.19
C ASP A 118 -17.73 0.86 7.18
N ALA A 119 -16.67 0.19 7.64
CA ALA A 119 -15.59 -0.26 6.76
C ALA A 119 -16.08 -1.26 5.70
N MET A 120 -16.90 -2.25 6.09
CA MET A 120 -17.47 -3.22 5.15
C MET A 120 -18.41 -2.57 4.14
N ALA A 121 -19.28 -1.67 4.61
CA ALA A 121 -20.21 -0.93 3.74
C ALA A 121 -19.48 -0.06 2.71
N ARG A 122 -18.42 0.66 3.11
CA ARG A 122 -17.61 1.51 2.21
C ARG A 122 -16.89 0.71 1.14
N ILE A 123 -16.44 -0.49 1.46
CA ILE A 123 -15.77 -1.40 0.54
C ILE A 123 -16.79 -2.12 -0.39
N GLY A 124 -18.08 -2.01 -0.10
CA GLY A 124 -19.14 -2.69 -0.85
C GLY A 124 -19.13 -4.20 -0.58
N ILE A 125 -19.02 -4.59 0.68
CA ILE A 125 -19.22 -5.98 1.13
C ILE A 125 -20.69 -6.12 1.56
N ASP A 126 -21.43 -6.99 0.86
CA ASP A 126 -22.82 -7.20 1.13
C ASP A 126 -23.05 -7.88 2.50
N LYS A 127 -24.15 -7.54 3.18
CA LYS A 127 -24.45 -8.07 4.51
C LYS A 127 -24.55 -9.58 4.55
N ASP A 128 -25.05 -10.19 3.48
CA ASP A 128 -25.17 -11.65 3.36
C ASP A 128 -23.81 -12.37 3.40
N MET A 129 -22.74 -11.64 3.03
CA MET A 129 -21.37 -12.17 3.09
C MET A 129 -20.74 -12.12 4.48
N HIS A 130 -21.29 -11.36 5.43
CA HIS A 130 -20.65 -11.13 6.73
C HIS A 130 -20.37 -12.41 7.50
N SER A 131 -21.27 -13.41 7.40
CA SER A 131 -21.14 -14.73 8.04
C SER A 131 -20.40 -15.77 7.17
N SER A 132 -20.11 -15.45 5.90
CA SER A 132 -19.37 -16.35 5.01
C SER A 132 -17.93 -16.51 5.50
N PHE A 133 -17.38 -17.73 5.35
CA PHE A 133 -15.97 -17.97 5.66
C PHE A 133 -15.07 -17.44 4.55
N ILE A 134 -13.89 -16.93 4.93
CA ILE A 134 -12.88 -16.41 3.99
C ILE A 134 -12.48 -17.46 2.94
N SER A 135 -12.46 -18.73 3.32
CA SER A 135 -12.15 -19.85 2.42
C SER A 135 -13.18 -20.07 1.30
N ASN A 136 -14.41 -19.52 1.45
CA ASN A 136 -15.54 -19.77 0.56
C ASN A 136 -15.86 -18.61 -0.39
N ILE A 137 -15.08 -17.52 -0.33
CA ILE A 137 -15.30 -16.34 -1.17
C ILE A 137 -14.24 -16.25 -2.29
N SER A 138 -14.56 -15.54 -3.36
CA SER A 138 -13.65 -15.32 -4.49
C SER A 138 -12.44 -14.50 -4.10
N GLY A 139 -11.34 -14.58 -4.89
CA GLY A 139 -10.13 -13.78 -4.64
C GLY A 139 -10.39 -12.28 -4.64
N GLY A 140 -11.27 -11.78 -5.52
CA GLY A 140 -11.65 -10.37 -5.55
C GLY A 140 -12.43 -9.93 -4.31
N GLU A 141 -13.35 -10.76 -3.82
CA GLU A 141 -14.07 -10.52 -2.56
C GLU A 141 -13.13 -10.57 -1.37
N CYS A 142 -12.23 -11.54 -1.34
CA CYS A 142 -11.23 -11.65 -0.29
C CYS A 142 -10.31 -10.41 -0.24
N GLN A 143 -9.92 -9.86 -1.39
CA GLN A 143 -9.16 -8.61 -1.46
C GLN A 143 -9.96 -7.44 -0.88
N LYS A 144 -11.25 -7.34 -1.17
CA LYS A 144 -12.13 -6.34 -0.54
C LYS A 144 -12.16 -6.51 0.98
N VAL A 145 -12.28 -7.73 1.49
CA VAL A 145 -12.29 -8.01 2.93
C VAL A 145 -10.99 -7.58 3.60
N VAL A 146 -9.84 -7.84 2.99
CA VAL A 146 -8.54 -7.40 3.52
C VAL A 146 -8.39 -5.87 3.51
N LEU A 147 -8.93 -5.20 2.48
CA LEU A 147 -9.01 -3.74 2.45
C LEU A 147 -9.95 -3.19 3.53
N ALA A 148 -11.12 -3.81 3.74
CA ALA A 148 -12.03 -3.42 4.83
C ALA A 148 -11.37 -3.59 6.21
N ARG A 149 -10.61 -4.66 6.42
CA ARG A 149 -9.79 -4.85 7.63
C ARG A 149 -8.78 -3.72 7.82
N ALA A 150 -8.06 -3.35 6.76
CA ALA A 150 -7.09 -2.26 6.81
C ALA A 150 -7.77 -0.90 7.11
N LEU A 151 -8.96 -0.66 6.54
CA LEU A 151 -9.76 0.53 6.79
C LEU A 151 -10.32 0.57 8.22
N ALA A 152 -10.78 -0.56 8.74
CA ALA A 152 -11.26 -0.70 10.12
C ALA A 152 -10.16 -0.37 11.16
N GLN A 153 -8.89 -0.51 10.80
CA GLN A 153 -7.75 -0.08 11.63
C GLN A 153 -7.67 1.44 11.79
N SER A 154 -8.40 2.23 10.96
CA SER A 154 -8.39 3.71 10.95
C SER A 154 -6.97 4.28 10.78
N PRO A 155 -6.21 3.89 9.75
CA PRO A 155 -4.80 4.24 9.60
C PRO A 155 -4.61 5.70 9.17
N GLU A 156 -3.44 6.26 9.48
CA GLU A 156 -2.92 7.51 8.92
C GLU A 156 -2.09 7.23 7.64
N LEU A 157 -1.54 6.00 7.52
CA LEU A 157 -0.75 5.52 6.39
C LEU A 157 -1.24 4.12 5.97
N LEU A 158 -1.68 4.00 4.72
CA LEU A 158 -2.10 2.74 4.10
C LEU A 158 -1.01 2.25 3.13
N LEU A 159 -0.45 1.09 3.42
CA LEU A 159 0.56 0.43 2.61
C LEU A 159 -0.08 -0.76 1.88
N LEU A 160 0.18 -0.88 0.58
CA LEU A 160 -0.38 -1.94 -0.26
C LEU A 160 0.75 -2.61 -1.06
N ASP A 161 0.99 -3.89 -0.78
CA ASP A 161 2.02 -4.68 -1.46
C ASP A 161 1.37 -5.52 -2.56
N GLU A 162 1.41 -5.03 -3.80
CA GLU A 162 0.83 -5.67 -4.99
C GLU A 162 -0.66 -6.05 -4.84
N PRO A 163 -1.55 -5.14 -4.45
CA PRO A 163 -2.93 -5.47 -4.10
C PRO A 163 -3.77 -5.98 -5.28
N THR A 164 -3.24 -5.95 -6.49
CA THR A 164 -3.95 -6.31 -7.73
C THR A 164 -3.34 -7.49 -8.48
N SER A 165 -2.22 -8.05 -8.01
CA SER A 165 -1.42 -9.04 -8.76
C SER A 165 -2.17 -10.36 -9.07
N SER A 166 -3.15 -10.74 -8.24
CA SER A 166 -3.95 -11.96 -8.40
C SER A 166 -5.38 -11.73 -8.91
N LEU A 167 -5.70 -10.48 -9.31
CA LEU A 167 -7.05 -10.09 -9.71
C LEU A 167 -7.18 -10.02 -11.23
N ASP A 168 -8.39 -10.32 -11.73
CA ASP A 168 -8.75 -10.01 -13.11
C ASP A 168 -8.82 -8.49 -13.35
N ILE A 169 -8.82 -8.08 -14.61
CA ILE A 169 -8.79 -6.67 -15.02
C ILE A 169 -9.91 -5.87 -14.33
N LYS A 170 -11.15 -6.38 -14.32
CA LYS A 170 -12.29 -5.69 -13.71
C LYS A 170 -12.04 -5.40 -12.22
N ASN A 171 -11.61 -6.42 -11.48
CA ASN A 171 -11.39 -6.31 -10.04
C ASN A 171 -10.16 -5.44 -9.71
N GLN A 172 -9.11 -5.42 -10.55
CA GLN A 172 -7.98 -4.49 -10.42
C GLN A 172 -8.46 -3.03 -10.43
N TYR A 173 -9.29 -2.68 -11.41
CA TYR A 173 -9.83 -1.32 -11.55
C TYR A 173 -10.75 -0.96 -10.38
N ILE A 174 -11.61 -1.87 -9.93
CA ILE A 174 -12.49 -1.66 -8.77
C ILE A 174 -11.67 -1.37 -7.53
N VAL A 175 -10.66 -2.19 -7.23
CA VAL A 175 -9.82 -2.07 -6.03
C VAL A 175 -9.03 -0.76 -6.05
N LEU A 176 -8.40 -0.39 -7.17
CA LEU A 176 -7.59 0.83 -7.24
C LEU A 176 -8.44 2.10 -7.17
N ASN A 177 -9.63 2.13 -7.81
CA ASN A 177 -10.57 3.24 -7.65
C ASN A 177 -10.97 3.40 -6.18
N LEU A 178 -11.39 2.30 -5.54
CA LEU A 178 -11.79 2.31 -4.15
C LEU A 178 -10.69 2.83 -3.22
N VAL A 179 -9.45 2.37 -3.39
CA VAL A 179 -8.30 2.83 -2.59
C VAL A 179 -8.04 4.32 -2.83
N LYS A 180 -8.05 4.78 -4.08
CA LYS A 180 -7.87 6.20 -4.43
C LYS A 180 -8.92 7.09 -3.76
N ASP A 181 -10.20 6.68 -3.82
CA ASP A 181 -11.30 7.43 -3.22
C ASP A 181 -11.19 7.48 -1.69
N LEU A 182 -10.84 6.34 -1.06
CA LEU A 182 -10.60 6.26 0.39
C LEU A 182 -9.45 7.17 0.85
N ILE A 183 -8.33 7.18 0.14
CA ILE A 183 -7.17 8.04 0.45
C ILE A 183 -7.60 9.51 0.44
N LYS A 184 -8.35 9.91 -0.59
CA LYS A 184 -8.82 11.28 -0.76
C LYS A 184 -9.87 11.65 0.30
N GLU A 185 -10.88 10.80 0.49
CA GLU A 185 -11.98 11.04 1.44
C GLU A 185 -11.50 11.11 2.88
N LYS A 186 -10.64 10.17 3.30
CA LYS A 186 -10.10 10.10 4.67
C LYS A 186 -8.89 11.00 4.88
N ASN A 187 -8.37 11.65 3.83
CA ASN A 187 -7.17 12.49 3.86
C ASN A 187 -5.98 11.76 4.52
N ILE A 188 -5.78 10.49 4.15
CA ILE A 188 -4.67 9.65 4.61
C ILE A 188 -3.59 9.58 3.54
N ILE A 189 -2.43 9.01 3.88
CA ILE A 189 -1.36 8.73 2.93
C ILE A 189 -1.54 7.32 2.40
N GLY A 190 -1.51 7.14 1.07
CA GLY A 190 -1.47 5.83 0.43
C GLY A 190 -0.13 5.56 -0.24
N ILE A 191 0.41 4.36 -0.05
CA ILE A 191 1.61 3.89 -0.78
C ILE A 191 1.30 2.50 -1.35
N VAL A 192 1.51 2.33 -2.65
CA VAL A 192 1.27 1.05 -3.33
C VAL A 192 2.50 0.59 -4.09
N VAL A 193 2.86 -0.68 -3.93
CA VAL A 193 3.75 -1.37 -4.86
C VAL A 193 2.89 -1.89 -6.01
N ILE A 194 3.22 -1.49 -7.22
CA ILE A 194 2.50 -1.87 -8.43
C ILE A 194 3.50 -2.12 -9.57
N HIS A 195 3.22 -3.13 -10.43
CA HIS A 195 4.09 -3.45 -11.56
C HIS A 195 3.66 -2.76 -12.85
N ASP A 196 2.38 -2.50 -13.01
CA ASP A 196 1.83 -1.85 -14.19
C ASP A 196 1.97 -0.33 -14.10
N ILE A 197 2.84 0.23 -14.94
CA ILE A 197 3.12 1.67 -15.02
C ILE A 197 1.87 2.44 -15.45
N ASN A 198 1.04 1.88 -16.34
CA ASN A 198 -0.19 2.54 -16.78
C ASN A 198 -1.21 2.63 -15.65
N LEU A 199 -1.32 1.59 -14.81
CA LEU A 199 -2.15 1.67 -13.60
C LEU A 199 -1.59 2.68 -12.59
N ALA A 200 -0.26 2.74 -12.42
CA ALA A 200 0.37 3.75 -11.56
C ALA A 200 0.06 5.17 -12.04
N MET A 201 0.25 5.48 -13.33
CA MET A 201 -0.05 6.80 -13.92
C MET A 201 -1.55 7.17 -13.84
N ARG A 202 -2.44 6.17 -13.89
CA ARG A 202 -3.88 6.41 -13.84
C ARG A 202 -4.42 6.69 -12.44
N TYR A 203 -3.89 5.99 -11.44
CA TYR A 203 -4.48 5.99 -10.09
C TYR A 203 -3.69 6.79 -9.07
N CYS A 204 -2.37 6.85 -9.20
CA CYS A 204 -1.52 7.56 -8.28
C CYS A 204 -1.24 8.99 -8.76
N ASN A 205 -0.90 9.89 -7.84
CA ASN A 205 -0.44 11.24 -8.15
C ASN A 205 1.06 11.42 -7.92
N LYS A 206 1.69 10.48 -7.20
CA LYS A 206 3.13 10.45 -6.93
C LYS A 206 3.75 9.13 -7.38
N ALA A 207 5.01 9.17 -7.77
CA ALA A 207 5.79 8.00 -8.15
C ALA A 207 7.17 8.03 -7.47
N LEU A 208 7.61 6.85 -7.04
CA LEU A 208 8.94 6.56 -6.53
C LEU A 208 9.52 5.40 -7.33
N PHE A 209 10.55 5.65 -8.14
CA PHE A 209 11.27 4.57 -8.82
C PHE A 209 12.47 4.13 -8.00
N LEU A 210 12.54 2.82 -7.74
CA LEU A 210 13.69 2.18 -7.11
C LEU A 210 14.52 1.46 -8.17
N LYS A 211 15.83 1.74 -8.19
CA LYS A 211 16.83 1.07 -9.02
C LYS A 211 18.10 0.87 -8.20
N ASP A 212 18.73 -0.29 -8.30
CA ASP A 212 20.02 -0.61 -7.67
C ASP A 212 20.06 -0.23 -6.17
N SER A 213 18.99 -0.60 -5.44
CA SER A 213 18.84 -0.33 -4.00
C SER A 213 18.71 1.15 -3.63
N GLN A 214 18.54 2.07 -4.58
CA GLN A 214 18.45 3.51 -4.38
C GLN A 214 17.18 4.12 -4.99
N VAL A 215 16.86 5.35 -4.60
CA VAL A 215 15.83 6.14 -5.26
C VAL A 215 16.42 6.67 -6.58
N TYR A 216 15.87 6.22 -7.69
CA TYR A 216 16.18 6.76 -9.01
C TYR A 216 15.39 8.04 -9.29
N PHE A 217 14.10 8.05 -8.92
CA PHE A 217 13.21 9.19 -9.10
C PHE A 217 12.18 9.25 -7.98
N SER A 218 11.80 10.45 -7.56
CA SER A 218 10.68 10.70 -6.64
C SER A 218 10.02 12.03 -7.02
N GLY A 219 8.76 11.98 -7.49
CA GLY A 219 8.05 13.17 -7.99
C GLY A 219 6.59 12.88 -8.32
N ASN A 220 5.98 13.73 -9.16
CA ASN A 220 4.62 13.52 -9.66
C ASN A 220 4.60 12.47 -10.78
N VAL A 221 3.52 11.71 -10.90
CA VAL A 221 3.39 10.72 -11.98
C VAL A 221 3.43 11.35 -13.38
N GLU A 222 3.03 12.63 -13.49
CA GLU A 222 3.08 13.38 -14.74
C GLU A 222 4.51 13.63 -15.25
N GLU A 223 5.51 13.54 -14.39
CA GLU A 223 6.94 13.68 -14.73
C GLU A 223 7.54 12.40 -15.32
N ILE A 224 6.82 11.27 -15.24
CA ILE A 224 7.28 9.99 -15.81
C ILE A 224 7.44 10.14 -17.33
N ASN A 225 8.59 9.69 -17.83
CA ASN A 225 8.93 9.74 -19.25
C ASN A 225 9.61 8.45 -19.73
N SER A 226 9.75 8.31 -21.04
CA SER A 226 10.32 7.09 -21.68
C SER A 226 11.77 6.82 -21.27
N HIS A 227 12.54 7.86 -20.97
CA HIS A 227 13.94 7.70 -20.55
C HIS A 227 14.02 7.04 -19.17
N MET A 228 13.19 7.49 -18.21
CA MET A 228 13.10 6.85 -16.89
C MET A 228 12.69 5.37 -16.99
N ILE A 229 11.77 5.05 -17.90
CA ILE A 229 11.32 3.67 -18.12
C ILE A 229 12.46 2.83 -18.69
N TYR A 230 13.16 3.35 -19.69
CA TYR A 230 14.31 2.68 -20.26
C TYR A 230 15.42 2.45 -19.21
N ASP A 231 15.75 3.48 -18.44
CA ASP A 231 16.80 3.37 -17.42
C ASP A 231 16.46 2.34 -16.34
N VAL A 232 15.19 2.27 -15.90
CA VAL A 232 14.81 1.40 -14.79
C VAL A 232 14.50 -0.01 -15.25
N TYR A 233 13.83 -0.17 -16.40
CA TYR A 233 13.29 -1.46 -16.86
C TYR A 233 14.01 -2.05 -18.06
N ASP A 234 14.94 -1.29 -18.71
CA ASP A 234 15.62 -1.66 -19.94
C ASP A 234 14.64 -1.96 -21.10
N VAL A 235 13.55 -1.20 -21.16
CA VAL A 235 12.48 -1.36 -22.15
C VAL A 235 12.29 -0.04 -22.91
N LYS A 236 12.39 -0.11 -24.24
CA LYS A 236 12.04 1.03 -25.11
C LYS A 236 10.54 1.25 -25.08
N SER A 237 10.13 2.47 -24.90
CA SER A 237 8.72 2.83 -24.76
C SER A 237 8.48 4.27 -25.19
N SER A 238 7.25 4.55 -25.58
CA SER A 238 6.73 5.88 -25.85
C SER A 238 5.60 6.22 -24.90
N ILE A 239 5.46 7.49 -24.51
CA ILE A 239 4.36 7.97 -23.68
C ILE A 239 3.46 8.84 -24.54
N HIS A 240 2.19 8.49 -24.60
CA HIS A 240 1.15 9.20 -25.35
C HIS A 240 0.08 9.73 -24.40
N GLU A 241 -0.50 10.86 -24.74
CA GLU A 241 -1.67 11.39 -24.06
C GLU A 241 -2.93 11.05 -24.86
N ILE A 242 -3.82 10.25 -24.27
CA ILE A 242 -5.08 9.83 -24.90
C ILE A 242 -6.21 10.14 -23.92
N LYS A 243 -7.15 11.01 -24.33
CA LYS A 243 -8.30 11.42 -23.50
C LYS A 243 -7.86 11.88 -22.08
N ASP A 244 -6.92 12.82 -22.05
CA ASP A 244 -6.35 13.40 -20.82
C ASP A 244 -5.67 12.38 -19.86
N GLN A 245 -5.26 11.23 -20.39
CA GLN A 245 -4.53 10.20 -19.66
C GLN A 245 -3.22 9.86 -20.36
N LYS A 246 -2.13 9.86 -19.61
CA LYS A 246 -0.83 9.35 -20.10
C LYS A 246 -0.86 7.82 -20.16
N ILE A 247 -0.47 7.28 -21.29
CA ILE A 247 -0.38 5.85 -21.55
C ILE A 247 1.02 5.55 -22.07
N MET A 248 1.69 4.61 -21.45
CA MET A 248 2.95 4.04 -21.91
C MET A 248 2.66 2.89 -22.87
N LEU A 249 3.27 2.95 -24.03
CA LEU A 249 3.31 1.86 -25.02
C LEU A 249 4.75 1.34 -25.09
N VAL A 250 4.88 0.03 -25.14
CA VAL A 250 6.17 -0.65 -25.39
C VAL A 250 6.40 -0.70 -26.89
N ASP A 251 7.58 -0.29 -27.35
CA ASP A 251 7.97 -0.26 -28.76
C ASP A 251 8.39 -1.66 -29.26
#